data_b93a756c73989df7b3a837e2b19915ac
#
_entry.id   b93a756c73989df7b3a837e2b19915ac
#
_cell.length_a   1.000
_cell.length_b   1.000
_cell.length_c   1.000
_cell.angle_alpha   90.00
_cell.angle_beta   90.00
_cell.angle_gamma   90.00
#
_symmetry.space_group_name_H-M   'P 1'
#
loop_
_entity.id
_entity.type
_entity.pdbx_description
1 polymer ?
#
loop_
_entity_poly.entity_id
_entity_poly.type
_entity_poly.pdbx_seq_one_letter_code
_entity_poly.pdbx_strand_id
1 'polypeptide(L)'
;PTRVEVYDLEGGWIRDWEACSEESDYCSLTVLSGNVFVTDAANKNICMYTIEGGFVKFIQSPSGFIVPSYSFGITNIDGVVYCSNPGRHLVESYSPEGEYISSFGKPGGAAGLFSGCCNPVYLAGTPTGEIITSEKGIPRISCYGKNGEFHSVLLDEKALGGGHAAYEVRVWDDKLVVAGKDALSIFQYDKKLAVQTACSTCGIDCPLKIGVTI
;
A
#
# COMPACT_ATOMS: atom_id res chain seq x y z
N PRO A 1 -10.85 7.76 -10.77
CA PRO A 1 -12.18 7.13 -10.61
C PRO A 1 -13.03 7.94 -9.66
N THR A 2 -14.28 8.12 -9.98
CA THR A 2 -15.22 8.95 -9.21
C THR A 2 -16.30 8.14 -8.52
N ARG A 3 -16.16 6.82 -8.45
CA ARG A 3 -17.12 5.92 -7.78
C ARG A 3 -16.47 4.64 -7.29
N VAL A 4 -17.16 3.94 -6.41
CA VAL A 4 -16.84 2.58 -5.97
C VAL A 4 -17.84 1.62 -6.60
N GLU A 5 -17.36 0.56 -7.20
CA GLU A 5 -18.17 -0.49 -7.82
C GLU A 5 -18.00 -1.80 -7.06
N VAL A 6 -19.07 -2.53 -6.88
CA VAL A 6 -19.10 -3.82 -6.18
C VAL A 6 -19.55 -4.91 -7.15
N TYR A 7 -18.76 -5.97 -7.22
CA TYR A 7 -19.02 -7.13 -8.06
C TYR A 7 -19.07 -8.41 -7.23
N ASP A 8 -19.78 -9.43 -7.71
CA ASP A 8 -19.68 -10.78 -7.17
C ASP A 8 -18.36 -11.46 -7.62
N LEU A 9 -18.13 -12.69 -7.13
CA LEU A 9 -16.89 -13.43 -7.47
C LEU A 9 -16.86 -13.93 -8.92
N GLU A 10 -17.97 -13.96 -9.60
CA GLU A 10 -18.14 -14.29 -11.02
C GLU A 10 -18.00 -13.07 -11.93
N GLY A 11 -17.83 -11.87 -11.34
CA GLY A 11 -17.69 -10.59 -12.05
C GLY A 11 -19.02 -9.94 -12.42
N GLY A 12 -20.13 -10.42 -11.86
CA GLY A 12 -21.45 -9.80 -12.00
C GLY A 12 -21.53 -8.51 -11.18
N TRP A 13 -21.99 -7.42 -11.81
CA TRP A 13 -22.20 -6.16 -11.11
C TRP A 13 -23.31 -6.28 -10.07
N ILE A 14 -23.05 -5.77 -8.85
CA ILE A 14 -24.02 -5.78 -7.75
C ILE A 14 -24.57 -4.38 -7.50
N ARG A 15 -23.68 -3.41 -7.29
CA ARG A 15 -24.00 -2.00 -6.98
C ARG A 15 -22.81 -1.09 -7.19
N ASP A 16 -23.06 0.19 -7.14
CA ASP A 16 -22.05 1.23 -7.04
C ASP A 16 -22.55 2.41 -6.21
N TRP A 17 -21.65 3.29 -5.83
CA TRP A 17 -21.97 4.58 -5.24
C TRP A 17 -20.95 5.64 -5.65
N GLU A 18 -21.46 6.85 -5.77
CA GLU A 18 -20.69 8.00 -6.19
C GLU A 18 -19.64 8.42 -5.14
N ALA A 19 -18.63 9.12 -5.59
CA ALA A 19 -17.65 9.76 -4.73
C ALA A 19 -18.28 10.86 -3.87
N CYS A 20 -17.56 11.24 -2.78
CA CYS A 20 -18.00 12.28 -1.85
C CYS A 20 -18.07 13.67 -2.47
N SER A 21 -17.37 13.91 -3.59
CA SER A 21 -17.40 15.16 -4.33
C SER A 21 -17.10 14.91 -5.82
N GLU A 22 -17.50 15.86 -6.67
CA GLU A 22 -17.19 15.84 -8.11
C GLU A 22 -15.67 15.92 -8.38
N GLU A 23 -14.91 16.48 -7.45
CA GLU A 23 -13.45 16.65 -7.55
C GLU A 23 -12.67 15.42 -7.05
N SER A 24 -13.35 14.44 -6.45
CA SER A 24 -12.71 13.27 -5.87
C SER A 24 -11.89 12.48 -6.90
N ASP A 25 -10.69 12.04 -6.48
CA ASP A 25 -9.82 11.12 -7.23
C ASP A 25 -9.47 9.92 -6.35
N TYR A 26 -10.28 8.86 -6.46
CA TYR A 26 -10.12 7.64 -5.67
C TYR A 26 -8.96 6.81 -6.17
N CYS A 27 -8.02 6.50 -5.29
CA CYS A 27 -6.77 5.83 -5.63
C CYS A 27 -6.72 4.38 -5.17
N SER A 28 -7.13 4.11 -3.96
CA SER A 28 -7.01 2.79 -3.36
C SER A 28 -8.11 2.59 -2.33
N LEU A 29 -8.47 1.33 -2.06
CA LEU A 29 -9.46 1.01 -1.04
C LEU A 29 -9.06 -0.24 -0.24
N THR A 30 -9.63 -0.32 0.96
CA THR A 30 -9.58 -1.52 1.80
C THR A 30 -10.89 -1.69 2.56
N VAL A 31 -11.21 -2.92 2.93
CA VAL A 31 -12.45 -3.25 3.64
C VAL A 31 -12.10 -3.84 5.00
N LEU A 32 -12.65 -3.27 6.07
CA LEU A 32 -12.43 -3.72 7.43
C LEU A 32 -13.68 -3.52 8.28
N SER A 33 -14.07 -4.54 9.04
CA SER A 33 -15.17 -4.47 10.03
C SER A 33 -16.49 -3.92 9.47
N GLY A 34 -16.85 -4.31 8.24
CA GLY A 34 -18.08 -3.85 7.58
C GLY A 34 -18.02 -2.42 7.01
N ASN A 35 -16.84 -1.80 7.00
CA ASN A 35 -16.60 -0.50 6.42
C ASN A 35 -15.64 -0.57 5.24
N VAL A 36 -15.82 0.35 4.30
CA VAL A 36 -14.95 0.55 3.13
C VAL A 36 -14.21 1.87 3.33
N PHE A 37 -12.87 1.81 3.31
CA PHE A 37 -11.99 2.96 3.43
C PHE A 37 -11.40 3.25 2.05
N VAL A 38 -11.63 4.43 1.52
CA VAL A 38 -11.22 4.83 0.16
C VAL A 38 -10.34 6.07 0.26
N THR A 39 -9.12 6.01 -0.27
CA THR A 39 -8.23 7.17 -0.32
C THR A 39 -8.62 8.08 -1.46
N ASP A 40 -8.77 9.38 -1.17
CA ASP A 40 -9.09 10.44 -2.11
C ASP A 40 -7.88 11.39 -2.24
N ALA A 41 -7.17 11.30 -3.36
CA ALA A 41 -5.96 12.09 -3.58
C ALA A 41 -6.25 13.56 -3.85
N ALA A 42 -7.35 13.88 -4.48
CA ALA A 42 -7.73 15.28 -4.76
C ALA A 42 -8.09 16.00 -3.47
N ASN A 43 -8.92 15.40 -2.62
CA ASN A 43 -9.37 15.99 -1.36
C ASN A 43 -8.42 15.70 -0.18
N LYS A 44 -7.39 14.86 -0.37
CA LYS A 44 -6.36 14.53 0.64
C LYS A 44 -6.97 14.04 1.95
N ASN A 45 -7.86 13.08 1.83
CA ASN A 45 -8.52 12.42 2.96
C ASN A 45 -8.76 10.94 2.66
N ILE A 46 -9.25 10.21 3.66
CA ILE A 46 -9.81 8.88 3.49
C ILE A 46 -11.33 9.01 3.68
N CYS A 47 -12.11 8.61 2.69
CA CYS A 47 -13.55 8.49 2.79
C CYS A 47 -13.91 7.14 3.40
N MET A 48 -14.69 7.15 4.47
CA MET A 48 -15.20 5.93 5.11
C MET A 48 -16.68 5.75 4.76
N TYR A 49 -17.01 4.57 4.28
CA TYR A 49 -18.37 4.15 3.93
C TYR A 49 -18.74 2.87 4.66
N THR A 50 -20.03 2.60 4.82
CA THR A 50 -20.49 1.25 5.13
C THR A 50 -20.29 0.34 3.91
N ILE A 51 -20.37 -0.99 4.11
CA ILE A 51 -20.27 -1.94 3.00
C ILE A 51 -21.42 -1.80 1.99
N GLU A 52 -22.54 -1.18 2.39
CA GLU A 52 -23.66 -0.87 1.52
C GLU A 52 -23.51 0.44 0.74
N GLY A 53 -22.42 1.21 0.99
CA GLY A 53 -22.13 2.47 0.31
C GLY A 53 -22.62 3.74 1.03
N GLY A 54 -23.17 3.60 2.24
CA GLY A 54 -23.54 4.75 3.07
C GLY A 54 -22.30 5.50 3.56
N PHE A 55 -22.20 6.80 3.27
CA PHE A 55 -21.08 7.62 3.76
C PHE A 55 -21.12 7.74 5.29
N VAL A 56 -19.98 7.52 5.94
CA VAL A 56 -19.84 7.57 7.40
C VAL A 56 -19.11 8.86 7.81
N LYS A 57 -17.88 9.04 7.38
CA LYS A 57 -17.07 10.23 7.72
C LYS A 57 -15.84 10.37 6.82
N PHE A 58 -15.20 11.52 6.89
CA PHE A 58 -13.83 11.72 6.43
C PHE A 58 -12.84 11.43 7.55
N ILE A 59 -11.73 10.78 7.21
CA ILE A 59 -10.59 10.56 8.09
C ILE A 59 -9.45 11.44 7.60
N GLN A 60 -8.88 12.22 8.52
CA GLN A 60 -7.77 13.13 8.23
C GLN A 60 -6.51 12.69 8.98
N SER A 61 -5.35 12.92 8.36
CA SER A 61 -4.08 12.78 9.07
C SER A 61 -3.93 13.89 10.10
N PRO A 62 -3.43 13.61 11.32
CA PRO A 62 -3.11 14.67 12.29
C PRO A 62 -2.11 15.71 11.78
N SER A 63 -1.24 15.29 10.84
CA SER A 63 -0.25 16.17 10.21
C SER A 63 -0.69 16.69 8.82
N GLY A 64 -1.89 16.33 8.37
CA GLY A 64 -2.41 16.56 7.04
C GLY A 64 -1.79 15.59 6.00
N PHE A 65 -2.60 15.02 5.11
CA PHE A 65 -2.09 14.24 3.99
C PHE A 65 -1.46 15.14 2.93
N ILE A 66 -0.29 14.74 2.44
CA ILE A 66 0.40 15.38 1.30
C ILE A 66 0.55 14.30 0.21
N VAL A 67 -0.17 14.47 -0.90
CA VAL A 67 -0.27 13.50 -1.99
C VAL A 67 0.21 14.14 -3.30
N PRO A 68 1.53 14.29 -3.51
CA PRO A 68 2.06 15.09 -4.63
C PRO A 68 1.83 14.48 -6.01
N SER A 69 1.57 13.17 -6.10
CA SER A 69 1.55 12.44 -7.37
C SER A 69 0.30 11.58 -7.55
N TYR A 70 -0.77 11.90 -6.85
CA TYR A 70 -2.04 11.16 -6.91
C TYR A 70 -1.89 9.65 -6.62
N SER A 71 -0.85 9.24 -5.91
CA SER A 71 -0.65 7.87 -5.43
C SER A 71 -0.85 7.85 -3.92
N PHE A 72 -1.86 7.11 -3.45
CA PHE A 72 -2.33 7.18 -2.08
C PHE A 72 -2.82 5.78 -1.65
N GLY A 73 -1.85 4.93 -1.27
CA GLY A 73 -2.10 3.53 -0.94
C GLY A 73 -2.73 3.33 0.43
N ILE A 74 -3.64 2.34 0.53
CA ILE A 74 -4.27 1.91 1.78
C ILE A 74 -4.38 0.39 1.82
N THR A 75 -4.26 -0.18 3.00
CA THR A 75 -4.46 -1.61 3.28
C THR A 75 -4.95 -1.81 4.70
N ASN A 76 -5.30 -3.03 5.08
CA ASN A 76 -5.53 -3.37 6.48
C ASN A 76 -4.81 -4.66 6.87
N ILE A 77 -4.43 -4.76 8.14
CA ILE A 77 -3.76 -5.92 8.73
C ILE A 77 -4.23 -6.04 10.17
N ASP A 78 -4.68 -7.23 10.57
CA ASP A 78 -5.05 -7.54 11.97
C ASP A 78 -5.97 -6.50 12.63
N GLY A 79 -6.97 -6.02 11.90
CA GLY A 79 -7.94 -5.06 12.45
C GLY A 79 -7.46 -3.61 12.49
N VAL A 80 -6.33 -3.29 11.86
CA VAL A 80 -5.78 -1.93 11.77
C VAL A 80 -5.69 -1.51 10.30
N VAL A 81 -6.13 -0.31 9.99
CA VAL A 81 -5.98 0.30 8.66
C VAL A 81 -4.63 1.00 8.57
N TYR A 82 -3.88 0.77 7.50
CA TYR A 82 -2.62 1.43 7.19
C TYR A 82 -2.74 2.23 5.91
N CYS A 83 -2.31 3.49 5.95
CA CYS A 83 -2.39 4.41 4.83
C CYS A 83 -1.04 5.10 4.58
N SER A 84 -0.64 5.23 3.33
CA SER A 84 0.55 6.02 2.98
C SER A 84 0.27 7.51 3.16
N ASN A 85 1.27 8.28 3.60
CA ASN A 85 1.29 9.74 3.53
C ASN A 85 2.57 10.13 2.76
N PRO A 86 2.53 10.04 1.41
CA PRO A 86 3.74 9.98 0.59
C PRO A 86 4.61 11.23 0.70
N GLY A 87 4.01 12.42 0.72
CA GLY A 87 4.75 13.67 0.81
C GLY A 87 5.33 13.95 2.20
N ARG A 88 4.93 13.15 3.21
CA ARG A 88 5.52 13.17 4.56
C ARG A 88 6.47 12.02 4.83
N HIS A 89 6.61 11.10 3.87
CA HIS A 89 7.43 9.89 4.01
C HIS A 89 6.99 9.00 5.18
N LEU A 90 5.66 8.85 5.35
CA LEU A 90 5.06 8.11 6.44
C LEU A 90 4.12 7.02 5.93
N VAL A 91 3.99 5.97 6.72
CA VAL A 91 2.84 5.09 6.79
C VAL A 91 2.13 5.39 8.10
N GLU A 92 0.86 5.73 8.04
CA GLU A 92 0.01 6.04 9.19
C GLU A 92 -0.96 4.90 9.45
N SER A 93 -1.30 4.66 10.71
CA SER A 93 -2.23 3.62 11.12
C SER A 93 -3.45 4.20 11.82
N TYR A 94 -4.62 3.55 11.59
CA TYR A 94 -5.93 3.98 12.09
C TYR A 94 -6.73 2.78 12.61
N SER A 95 -7.59 3.02 13.59
CA SER A 95 -8.54 2.03 14.09
C SER A 95 -9.62 1.70 13.05
N PRO A 96 -10.41 0.64 13.24
CA PRO A 96 -11.58 0.36 12.39
C PRO A 96 -12.63 1.49 12.39
N GLU A 97 -12.63 2.34 13.43
CA GLU A 97 -13.48 3.53 13.55
C GLU A 97 -12.85 4.76 12.87
N GLY A 98 -11.60 4.62 12.34
CA GLY A 98 -10.88 5.70 11.67
C GLY A 98 -10.17 6.67 12.59
N GLU A 99 -9.86 6.26 13.82
CA GLU A 99 -9.08 7.07 14.77
C GLU A 99 -7.57 6.82 14.57
N TYR A 100 -6.78 7.87 14.54
CA TYR A 100 -5.33 7.76 14.37
C TYR A 100 -4.68 7.00 15.53
N ILE A 101 -3.79 6.06 15.22
CA ILE A 101 -3.05 5.24 16.19
C ILE A 101 -1.59 5.67 16.25
N SER A 102 -0.89 5.56 15.12
CA SER A 102 0.56 5.83 15.07
C SER A 102 1.03 6.06 13.63
N SER A 103 2.31 6.38 13.47
CA SER A 103 2.96 6.42 12.16
C SER A 103 4.41 5.99 12.26
N PHE A 104 4.95 5.53 11.13
CA PHE A 104 6.37 5.27 10.95
C PHE A 104 6.85 5.72 9.58
N GLY A 105 8.16 5.80 9.42
CA GLY A 105 8.83 6.20 8.19
C GLY A 105 9.67 7.46 8.38
N LYS A 106 10.66 7.62 7.52
CA LYS A 106 11.55 8.79 7.47
C LYS A 106 12.05 8.99 6.05
N PRO A 107 12.33 10.22 5.62
CA PRO A 107 12.91 10.49 4.32
C PRO A 107 14.36 9.96 4.23
N GLY A 108 14.74 9.45 3.07
CA GLY A 108 16.12 9.03 2.78
C GLY A 108 16.24 8.01 1.67
N GLY A 109 17.43 7.87 1.09
CA GLY A 109 17.70 6.92 -0.01
C GLY A 109 18.08 5.51 0.44
N ALA A 110 18.48 5.33 1.69
CA ALA A 110 18.89 4.03 2.21
C ALA A 110 17.70 3.07 2.33
N ALA A 111 17.96 1.77 2.36
CA ALA A 111 16.94 0.76 2.66
C ALA A 111 16.30 1.04 4.02
N GLY A 112 14.99 0.88 4.12
CA GLY A 112 14.22 1.22 5.31
C GLY A 112 13.82 2.69 5.45
N LEU A 113 14.25 3.55 4.51
CA LEU A 113 13.86 4.96 4.43
C LEU A 113 13.11 5.22 3.12
N PHE A 114 12.21 6.18 3.09
CA PHE A 114 11.42 6.52 1.90
C PHE A 114 12.11 7.62 1.09
N SER A 115 12.45 7.29 -0.17
CA SER A 115 13.23 8.16 -1.05
C SER A 115 12.38 9.21 -1.78
N GLY A 116 13.02 10.24 -2.32
CA GLY A 116 12.38 11.24 -3.18
C GLY A 116 11.39 12.14 -2.45
N CYS A 117 10.36 12.60 -3.14
CA CYS A 117 9.37 13.56 -2.62
C CYS A 117 7.98 12.95 -2.30
N CYS A 118 7.77 11.67 -2.61
CA CYS A 118 6.42 11.11 -2.60
C CYS A 118 6.41 9.57 -2.46
N ASN A 119 6.97 9.07 -1.39
CA ASN A 119 7.01 7.65 -1.04
C ASN A 119 6.64 7.43 0.44
N PRO A 120 6.07 6.26 0.80
CA PRO A 120 5.68 5.15 -0.10
C PRO A 120 4.42 5.49 -0.90
N VAL A 121 4.23 4.84 -2.06
CA VAL A 121 3.08 5.10 -2.94
C VAL A 121 1.96 4.07 -2.76
N TYR A 122 2.28 2.78 -2.71
CA TYR A 122 1.30 1.71 -2.50
C TYR A 122 1.66 0.85 -1.30
N LEU A 123 0.64 0.24 -0.72
CA LEU A 123 0.75 -0.62 0.45
C LEU A 123 0.02 -1.94 0.21
N ALA A 124 0.54 -3.02 0.79
CA ALA A 124 -0.18 -4.27 0.93
C ALA A 124 0.09 -4.88 2.31
N GLY A 125 -0.90 -5.56 2.86
CA GLY A 125 -0.74 -6.38 4.05
C GLY A 125 -0.40 -7.81 3.70
N THR A 126 0.38 -8.48 4.54
CA THR A 126 0.62 -9.92 4.44
C THR A 126 -0.29 -10.70 5.39
N PRO A 127 -0.59 -11.97 5.11
CA PRO A 127 -1.31 -12.83 6.06
C PRO A 127 -0.59 -13.06 7.40
N THR A 128 0.70 -12.76 7.46
CA THR A 128 1.55 -12.90 8.66
C THR A 128 1.71 -11.60 9.44
N GLY A 129 1.10 -10.51 8.97
CA GLY A 129 1.02 -9.25 9.71
C GLY A 129 2.13 -8.25 9.36
N GLU A 130 2.83 -8.41 8.23
CA GLU A 130 3.79 -7.42 7.76
C GLU A 130 3.14 -6.42 6.81
N ILE A 131 3.78 -5.27 6.66
CA ILE A 131 3.43 -4.21 5.73
C ILE A 131 4.42 -4.26 4.57
N ILE A 132 3.90 -4.42 3.37
CA ILE A 132 4.67 -4.27 2.13
C ILE A 132 4.46 -2.86 1.61
N THR A 133 5.55 -2.16 1.32
CA THR A 133 5.53 -0.83 0.71
C THR A 133 6.11 -0.87 -0.70
N SER A 134 5.55 -0.06 -1.59
CA SER A 134 6.11 0.18 -2.92
C SER A 134 6.58 1.62 -3.04
N GLU A 135 7.79 1.80 -3.55
CA GLU A 135 8.43 3.10 -3.75
C GLU A 135 8.75 3.34 -5.23
N LYS A 136 8.74 4.60 -5.64
CA LYS A 136 9.15 5.07 -6.97
C LYS A 136 10.38 5.97 -6.88
N GLY A 137 11.02 6.25 -8.03
CA GLY A 137 12.22 7.09 -8.10
C GLY A 137 13.51 6.30 -7.88
N ILE A 138 13.60 5.56 -6.80
CA ILE A 138 14.46 4.40 -6.57
C ILE A 138 13.47 3.25 -6.37
N PRO A 139 13.02 2.59 -7.46
CA PRO A 139 11.95 1.61 -7.37
C PRO A 139 12.37 0.45 -6.48
N ARG A 140 11.56 0.19 -5.47
CA ARG A 140 11.75 -0.99 -4.61
C ARG A 140 10.46 -1.36 -3.92
N ILE A 141 10.35 -2.60 -3.56
CA ILE A 141 9.30 -3.14 -2.71
C ILE A 141 9.95 -3.64 -1.44
N SER A 142 9.50 -3.09 -0.31
CA SER A 142 10.11 -3.31 1.00
C SER A 142 9.10 -3.93 1.97
N CYS A 143 9.60 -4.67 2.96
CA CYS A 143 8.83 -5.31 4.01
C CYS A 143 9.15 -4.67 5.36
N TYR A 144 8.09 -4.38 6.13
CA TYR A 144 8.16 -3.81 7.48
C TYR A 144 7.26 -4.58 8.44
N GLY A 145 7.63 -4.60 9.71
CA GLY A 145 6.72 -4.97 10.78
C GLY A 145 5.63 -3.93 11.00
N LYS A 146 4.56 -4.29 11.71
CA LYS A 146 3.43 -3.39 12.04
C LYS A 146 3.84 -2.14 12.82
N ASN A 147 4.93 -2.20 13.55
CA ASN A 147 5.54 -1.09 14.30
C ASN A 147 6.49 -0.23 13.47
N GLY A 148 6.64 -0.52 12.16
CA GLY A 148 7.57 0.17 11.27
C GLY A 148 9.02 -0.32 11.33
N GLU A 149 9.29 -1.44 11.96
CA GLU A 149 10.59 -2.09 11.91
C GLU A 149 10.88 -2.56 10.48
N PHE A 150 11.96 -2.07 9.90
CA PHE A 150 12.39 -2.50 8.57
C PHE A 150 12.93 -3.92 8.60
N HIS A 151 12.36 -4.80 7.78
CA HIS A 151 12.82 -6.18 7.66
C HIS A 151 13.76 -6.37 6.46
N SER A 152 13.30 -6.05 5.27
CA SER A 152 14.09 -6.27 4.04
C SER A 152 13.55 -5.50 2.84
N VAL A 153 14.38 -5.37 1.81
CA VAL A 153 13.95 -5.08 0.44
C VAL A 153 13.61 -6.40 -0.22
N LEU A 154 12.36 -6.56 -0.67
CA LEU A 154 11.89 -7.76 -1.36
C LEU A 154 12.27 -7.74 -2.84
N LEU A 155 12.06 -6.60 -3.50
CA LEU A 155 12.43 -6.36 -4.90
C LEU A 155 13.13 -5.00 -5.00
N ASP A 156 14.28 -5.01 -5.60
CA ASP A 156 15.06 -3.81 -5.89
C ASP A 156 14.79 -3.26 -7.31
N GLU A 157 15.43 -2.16 -7.64
CA GLU A 157 15.36 -1.53 -8.96
C GLU A 157 15.71 -2.48 -10.10
N LYS A 158 16.68 -3.38 -9.88
CA LYS A 158 17.08 -4.35 -10.91
C LYS A 158 15.99 -5.39 -11.18
N ALA A 159 15.35 -5.88 -10.13
CA ALA A 159 14.25 -6.85 -10.25
C ALA A 159 13.00 -6.22 -10.86
N LEU A 160 12.76 -4.92 -10.63
CA LEU A 160 11.61 -4.17 -11.13
C LEU A 160 11.83 -3.54 -12.53
N GLY A 161 13.02 -3.69 -13.14
CA GLY A 161 13.32 -3.14 -14.45
C GLY A 161 13.74 -1.67 -14.46
N GLY A 162 13.94 -1.05 -13.31
CA GLY A 162 14.43 0.33 -13.18
C GLY A 162 13.39 1.40 -13.51
N GLY A 163 13.85 2.64 -13.61
CA GLY A 163 13.03 3.79 -14.02
C GLY A 163 12.34 4.49 -12.85
N HIS A 164 11.28 5.26 -13.17
CA HIS A 164 10.55 6.11 -12.22
C HIS A 164 9.15 5.58 -11.92
N ALA A 165 8.88 4.33 -12.29
CA ALA A 165 7.57 3.74 -12.17
C ALA A 165 7.17 3.47 -10.70
N ALA A 166 5.89 3.58 -10.43
CA ALA A 166 5.26 3.06 -9.23
C ALA A 166 4.64 1.70 -9.56
N TYR A 167 4.74 0.76 -8.65
CA TYR A 167 4.20 -0.59 -8.81
C TYR A 167 3.13 -0.81 -7.76
N GLU A 168 1.92 -1.14 -8.19
CA GLU A 168 0.91 -1.60 -7.24
C GLU A 168 1.24 -3.00 -6.77
N VAL A 169 1.03 -3.26 -5.49
CA VAL A 169 1.40 -4.53 -4.86
C VAL A 169 0.21 -5.14 -4.14
N ARG A 170 0.11 -6.46 -4.23
CA ARG A 170 -0.82 -7.28 -3.43
C ARG A 170 -0.11 -8.55 -2.99
N VAL A 171 -0.48 -9.03 -1.81
CA VAL A 171 -0.05 -10.34 -1.33
C VAL A 171 -1.26 -11.26 -1.32
N TRP A 172 -1.13 -12.39 -1.98
CA TRP A 172 -2.14 -13.42 -2.02
C TRP A 172 -1.50 -14.77 -1.72
N ASP A 173 -1.85 -15.34 -0.58
CA ASP A 173 -1.26 -16.55 -0.04
C ASP A 173 0.28 -16.43 0.10
N ASP A 174 1.05 -17.19 -0.64
CA ASP A 174 2.51 -17.16 -0.69
C ASP A 174 3.07 -16.41 -1.91
N LYS A 175 2.25 -15.55 -2.52
CA LYS A 175 2.60 -14.81 -3.73
C LYS A 175 2.57 -13.32 -3.52
N LEU A 176 3.60 -12.64 -4.02
CA LEU A 176 3.64 -11.20 -4.18
C LEU A 176 3.29 -10.87 -5.63
N VAL A 177 2.14 -10.24 -5.82
CA VAL A 177 1.67 -9.78 -7.12
C VAL A 177 2.06 -8.32 -7.28
N VAL A 178 2.76 -8.00 -8.37
CA VAL A 178 3.29 -6.67 -8.67
C VAL A 178 2.76 -6.22 -10.02
N ALA A 179 1.96 -5.17 -10.03
CA ALA A 179 1.41 -4.57 -11.24
C ALA A 179 2.21 -3.33 -11.62
N GLY A 180 2.89 -3.38 -12.74
CA GLY A 180 3.53 -2.26 -13.40
C GLY A 180 2.63 -1.67 -14.49
N LYS A 181 3.17 -0.74 -15.27
CA LYS A 181 2.43 -0.09 -16.37
C LYS A 181 2.01 -1.08 -17.45
N ASP A 182 2.91 -1.99 -17.82
CA ASP A 182 2.77 -2.83 -19.01
C ASP A 182 2.75 -4.33 -18.69
N ALA A 183 2.94 -4.70 -17.41
CA ALA A 183 3.04 -6.10 -16.99
C ALA A 183 2.52 -6.34 -15.58
N LEU A 184 1.97 -7.53 -15.39
CA LEU A 184 1.68 -8.12 -14.09
C LEU A 184 2.73 -9.20 -13.82
N SER A 185 3.46 -9.06 -12.73
CA SER A 185 4.49 -10.03 -12.32
C SER A 185 4.07 -10.70 -11.01
N ILE A 186 4.30 -12.01 -10.94
CA ILE A 186 3.99 -12.80 -9.75
C ILE A 186 5.29 -13.41 -9.23
N PHE A 187 5.61 -13.14 -7.99
CA PHE A 187 6.80 -13.65 -7.30
C PHE A 187 6.38 -14.58 -6.16
N GLN A 188 7.16 -15.63 -5.95
CA GLN A 188 7.01 -16.47 -4.77
C GLN A 188 7.45 -15.68 -3.54
N TYR A 189 6.55 -15.53 -2.55
CA TYR A 189 6.85 -14.84 -1.30
C TYR A 189 7.18 -15.86 -0.21
N ASP A 190 8.45 -15.92 0.21
CA ASP A 190 8.88 -16.79 1.31
C ASP A 190 8.87 -16.00 2.63
N LYS A 191 7.85 -16.27 3.45
CA LYS A 191 7.62 -15.65 4.76
C LYS A 191 8.79 -15.81 5.73
N LYS A 192 9.57 -16.89 5.63
CA LYS A 192 10.69 -17.16 6.54
C LYS A 192 11.93 -16.34 6.21
N LEU A 193 12.13 -16.02 4.94
CA LEU A 193 13.27 -15.22 4.48
C LEU A 193 13.05 -13.71 4.68
N ALA A 194 11.81 -13.23 4.63
CA ALA A 194 11.50 -11.82 4.87
C ALA A 194 11.86 -11.34 6.29
N VAL A 195 11.84 -12.24 7.28
CA VAL A 195 12.16 -11.94 8.69
C VAL A 195 13.65 -12.16 9.01
N GLN A 196 14.37 -12.96 8.22
CA GLN A 196 15.76 -13.36 8.54
C GLN A 196 16.85 -12.46 7.94
N THR A 197 16.53 -11.57 7.03
CA THR A 197 17.53 -10.71 6.36
C THR A 197 17.83 -9.38 7.05
N ALA A 198 17.50 -9.24 8.33
CA ALA A 198 18.10 -8.22 9.20
C ALA A 198 19.52 -8.62 9.60
N CYS A 199 20.35 -9.13 8.68
CA CYS A 199 21.71 -9.50 8.96
C CYS A 199 22.70 -8.53 8.35
N SER A 200 23.58 -8.09 9.22
CA SER A 200 24.84 -7.39 8.96
C SER A 200 25.56 -7.91 7.72
N THR A 201 25.94 -7.00 6.84
CA THR A 201 26.79 -7.14 5.66
C THR A 201 26.09 -7.44 4.34
N CYS A 202 26.28 -6.51 3.41
CA CYS A 202 25.91 -6.58 2.00
C CYS A 202 26.27 -7.93 1.36
N GLY A 203 25.29 -8.82 1.31
CA GLY A 203 25.30 -10.01 0.49
C GLY A 203 23.87 -10.23 0.06
N ILE A 204 23.56 -9.90 -1.18
CA ILE A 204 22.22 -9.95 -1.76
C ILE A 204 21.86 -11.41 -2.01
N ASP A 205 21.21 -12.04 -1.04
CA ASP A 205 20.31 -13.16 -1.31
C ASP A 205 18.89 -12.61 -1.29
N CYS A 206 18.37 -12.28 -2.47
CA CYS A 206 16.99 -11.88 -2.64
C CYS A 206 16.08 -13.07 -2.24
N PRO A 207 15.13 -12.90 -1.29
CA PRO A 207 14.27 -13.99 -0.83
C PRO A 207 13.26 -14.47 -1.89
N LEU A 208 13.29 -13.90 -3.08
CA LEU A 208 12.36 -14.19 -4.16
C LEU A 208 13.01 -15.06 -5.23
N LYS A 209 12.52 -16.28 -5.37
CA LYS A 209 12.82 -17.13 -6.51
C LYS A 209 11.85 -16.81 -7.65
N ILE A 210 12.43 -16.50 -8.79
CA ILE A 210 11.90 -16.22 -10.14
C ILE A 210 10.40 -16.51 -10.30
N GLY A 211 9.64 -15.45 -10.59
CA GLY A 211 8.25 -15.52 -11.01
C GLY A 211 8.09 -15.75 -12.50
N VAL A 212 6.91 -16.19 -12.88
CA VAL A 212 6.47 -16.27 -14.27
C VAL A 212 5.85 -14.94 -14.66
N THR A 213 6.41 -14.28 -15.67
CA THR A 213 5.75 -13.14 -16.32
C THR A 213 4.69 -13.70 -17.27
N ILE A 214 3.43 -13.32 -17.08
CA ILE A 214 2.32 -13.65 -17.99
C ILE A 214 2.05 -12.43 -18.86
#